data_4ee353d53c07db6a537c82dbc2eeb01b
#
_entry.id   4ee353d53c07db6a537c82dbc2eeb01b
#
_cell.length_a   1.000
_cell.length_b   1.000
_cell.length_c   1.000
_cell.angle_alpha   90.00
_cell.angle_beta   90.00
_cell.angle_gamma   90.00
#
_symmetry.space_group_name_H-M   'P 1'
#
loop_
_entity.id
_entity.type
_entity.pdbx_description
1 polymer ?
#
loop_
_entity_poly.entity_id
_entity_poly.type
_entity_poly.pdbx_seq_one_letter_code
_entity_poly.pdbx_strand_id
1 'polypeptide(L)'
;MDDGLTFARYLDEAAEGFFRFMLGRRAGPILARAFLQPDHDLSYQNVTFAERGNVIVGMTSGYTAEQHRRSSRRPLKEAAGPRNLRMRGVLIVFAPLMRIIDSVADGAFYLQAIAVDKELRGQRVGSVLMDALEERARASGSTRLSLDVSAKNEGARRFYEHRGMTIESQWPKRLPLPGLRFYRMTKTL
;
A
#
# COMPACT_ATOMS: atom_id res chain seq x y z
N MET A 1 8.05 18.07 -11.02
CA MET A 1 9.01 17.37 -10.20
C MET A 1 8.25 16.87 -8.97
N ASP A 2 8.27 15.88 -8.57
CA ASP A 2 8.72 14.56 -8.89
C ASP A 2 7.74 13.61 -8.22
N ASP A 3 6.61 13.40 -8.89
CA ASP A 3 5.50 12.56 -8.37
C ASP A 3 6.03 11.20 -7.90
N GLY A 4 7.10 10.71 -8.53
CA GLY A 4 7.73 9.47 -8.15
C GLY A 4 8.41 9.52 -6.77
N LEU A 5 9.12 10.60 -6.41
CA LEU A 5 9.70 10.74 -5.07
C LEU A 5 8.63 11.02 -4.01
N THR A 6 7.60 11.77 -4.38
CA THR A 6 6.43 12.00 -3.53
C THR A 6 5.69 10.69 -3.27
N PHE A 7 5.45 9.88 -4.30
CA PHE A 7 4.92 8.53 -4.17
C PHE A 7 5.76 7.68 -3.23
N ALA A 8 7.08 7.63 -3.46
CA ALA A 8 8.00 6.82 -2.66
C ALA A 8 7.98 7.20 -1.18
N ARG A 9 7.86 8.50 -0.86
CA ARG A 9 7.75 9.00 0.52
C ARG A 9 6.48 8.49 1.18
N TYR A 10 5.32 8.69 0.55
CA TYR A 10 4.04 8.26 1.11
C TYR A 10 3.91 6.74 1.20
N LEU A 11 4.42 6.01 0.21
CA LEU A 11 4.41 4.56 0.23
C LEU A 11 5.25 4.00 1.39
N ASP A 12 6.44 4.53 1.60
CA ASP A 12 7.31 4.09 2.71
C ASP A 12 6.71 4.49 4.08
N GLU A 13 6.04 5.65 4.15
CA GLU A 13 5.32 6.06 5.37
C GLU A 13 4.13 5.14 5.67
N ALA A 14 3.30 4.82 4.66
CA ALA A 14 2.19 3.91 4.80
C ALA A 14 2.64 2.49 5.20
N ALA A 15 3.82 2.07 4.71
CA ALA A 15 4.45 0.79 5.05
C ALA A 15 5.34 0.84 6.31
N GLU A 16 5.21 1.88 7.14
CA GLU A 16 5.94 2.04 8.42
C GLU A 16 7.48 1.93 8.25
N GLY A 17 8.03 2.37 7.08
CA GLY A 17 9.45 2.34 6.78
C GLY A 17 9.97 1.00 6.24
N PHE A 18 9.09 0.06 5.90
CA PHE A 18 9.48 -1.25 5.39
C PHE A 18 10.31 -1.18 4.10
N PHE A 19 9.97 -0.28 3.18
CA PHE A 19 10.73 -0.14 1.94
C PHE A 19 12.14 0.40 2.19
N ARG A 20 12.29 1.34 3.10
CA ARG A 20 13.60 1.86 3.54
C ARG A 20 14.42 0.78 4.24
N PHE A 21 13.79 -0.05 5.05
CA PHE A 21 14.42 -1.23 5.64
C PHE A 21 14.88 -2.22 4.55
N MET A 22 14.05 -2.50 3.55
CA MET A 22 14.32 -3.48 2.49
C MET A 22 15.37 -3.00 1.48
N LEU A 23 15.28 -1.74 1.02
CA LEU A 23 16.08 -1.17 -0.08
C LEU A 23 17.22 -0.26 0.40
N GLY A 24 17.26 0.05 1.70
CA GLY A 24 18.24 0.93 2.30
C GLY A 24 18.04 2.41 1.93
N ARG A 25 19.11 3.21 2.08
CA ARG A 25 19.08 4.68 1.88
C ARG A 25 18.64 5.14 0.48
N ARG A 26 18.62 4.25 -0.51
CA ARG A 26 18.17 4.55 -1.87
C ARG A 26 16.74 4.07 -2.17
N ALA A 27 15.96 3.74 -1.15
CA ALA A 27 14.56 3.33 -1.32
C ALA A 27 13.76 4.35 -2.15
N GLY A 28 13.84 5.64 -1.80
CA GLY A 28 13.14 6.70 -2.51
C GLY A 28 13.41 6.71 -4.03
N PRO A 29 14.66 6.90 -4.50
CA PRO A 29 14.97 6.85 -5.93
C PRO A 29 14.62 5.52 -6.62
N ILE A 30 14.72 4.39 -5.93
CA ILE A 30 14.36 3.08 -6.48
C ILE A 30 12.85 2.99 -6.71
N LEU A 31 12.06 3.36 -5.71
CA LEU A 31 10.59 3.36 -5.80
C LEU A 31 10.09 4.37 -6.82
N ALA A 32 10.69 5.57 -6.86
CA ALA A 32 10.35 6.59 -7.84
C ALA A 32 10.57 6.11 -9.28
N ARG A 33 11.67 5.38 -9.54
CA ARG A 33 11.94 4.80 -10.85
C ARG A 33 10.97 3.68 -11.20
N ALA A 34 10.63 2.82 -10.24
CA ALA A 34 9.63 1.79 -10.44
C ALA A 34 8.26 2.41 -10.73
N PHE A 35 7.83 3.40 -9.96
CA PHE A 35 6.55 4.11 -10.14
C PHE A 35 6.29 4.56 -11.58
N LEU A 36 7.31 5.01 -12.30
CA LEU A 36 7.20 5.48 -13.68
C LEU A 36 6.95 4.37 -14.71
N GLN A 37 7.02 3.10 -14.32
CA GLN A 37 6.76 1.97 -15.20
C GLN A 37 5.29 1.53 -15.09
N PRO A 38 4.67 1.09 -16.19
CA PRO A 38 3.30 0.56 -16.16
C PRO A 38 3.23 -0.90 -15.68
N ASP A 39 2.01 -1.39 -15.53
CA ASP A 39 1.64 -2.81 -15.39
C ASP A 39 2.27 -3.54 -14.19
N HIS A 40 2.36 -2.85 -13.06
CA HIS A 40 2.74 -3.47 -11.78
C HIS A 40 2.13 -2.72 -10.58
N ASP A 41 2.16 -3.33 -9.41
CA ASP A 41 1.48 -2.84 -8.20
C ASP A 41 1.93 -1.45 -7.75
N LEU A 42 3.18 -1.08 -8.00
CA LEU A 42 3.75 0.22 -7.63
C LEU A 42 3.68 1.26 -8.76
N SER A 43 2.94 0.97 -9.83
CA SER A 43 2.80 1.85 -11.00
C SER A 43 2.02 3.11 -10.66
N TYR A 44 2.36 4.22 -11.34
CA TYR A 44 1.57 5.45 -11.35
C TYR A 44 0.09 5.23 -11.70
N GLN A 45 -0.21 4.19 -12.49
CA GLN A 45 -1.57 3.81 -12.89
C GLN A 45 -2.46 3.47 -11.68
N ASN A 46 -1.86 3.08 -10.56
CA ASN A 46 -2.54 2.63 -9.36
C ASN A 46 -2.66 3.70 -8.28
N VAL A 47 -2.20 4.93 -8.55
CA VAL A 47 -2.05 5.99 -7.55
C VAL A 47 -3.02 7.12 -7.79
N THR A 48 -3.56 7.68 -6.72
CA THR A 48 -4.32 8.93 -6.69
C THR A 48 -3.70 9.84 -5.65
N PHE A 49 -3.36 11.07 -6.04
CA PHE A 49 -2.87 12.09 -5.14
C PHE A 49 -3.98 13.04 -4.69
N ALA A 50 -3.89 13.51 -3.47
CA ALA A 50 -4.65 14.65 -2.99
C ALA A 50 -3.78 15.90 -3.03
N GLU A 51 -4.30 16.96 -3.61
CA GLU A 51 -3.60 18.24 -3.74
C GLU A 51 -4.33 19.35 -3.01
N ARG A 52 -3.55 20.28 -2.46
CA ARG A 52 -4.04 21.51 -1.85
C ARG A 52 -3.13 22.66 -2.28
N GLY A 53 -3.66 23.63 -3.07
CA GLY A 53 -2.87 24.75 -3.57
C GLY A 53 -1.64 24.32 -4.38
N ASN A 54 -1.80 23.39 -5.33
CA ASN A 54 -0.73 22.82 -6.16
C ASN A 54 0.37 22.05 -5.40
N VAL A 55 0.11 21.66 -4.16
CA VAL A 55 1.03 20.83 -3.36
C VAL A 55 0.34 19.50 -3.07
N ILE A 56 1.02 18.39 -3.35
CA ILE A 56 0.56 17.05 -3.00
C ILE A 56 0.64 16.89 -1.48
N VAL A 57 -0.49 16.64 -0.84
CA VAL A 57 -0.66 16.55 0.61
C VAL A 57 -1.06 15.15 1.10
N GLY A 58 -1.27 14.23 0.19
CA GLY A 58 -1.60 12.85 0.51
C GLY A 58 -1.69 11.99 -0.74
N MET A 59 -1.75 10.69 -0.52
CA MET A 59 -1.78 9.69 -1.58
C MET A 59 -2.61 8.48 -1.14
N THR A 60 -3.31 7.87 -2.10
CA THR A 60 -3.80 6.51 -1.98
C THR A 60 -3.37 5.69 -3.20
N SER A 61 -3.14 4.40 -3.00
CA SER A 61 -2.87 3.45 -4.08
C SER A 61 -3.61 2.14 -3.85
N GLY A 62 -4.02 1.52 -4.95
CA GLY A 62 -4.73 0.25 -4.89
C GLY A 62 -4.93 -0.35 -6.27
N TYR A 63 -5.28 -1.62 -6.30
CA TYR A 63 -5.42 -2.41 -7.51
C TYR A 63 -6.45 -3.53 -7.34
N THR A 64 -6.97 -4.03 -8.45
CA THR A 64 -7.84 -5.22 -8.47
C THR A 64 -7.03 -6.50 -8.29
N ALA A 65 -7.67 -7.58 -7.85
CA ALA A 65 -7.05 -8.91 -7.81
C ALA A 65 -6.49 -9.34 -9.18
N GLU A 66 -7.16 -8.96 -10.27
CA GLU A 66 -6.70 -9.26 -11.62
C GLU A 66 -5.44 -8.48 -12.00
N GLN A 67 -5.39 -7.17 -11.71
CA GLN A 67 -4.18 -6.36 -11.91
C GLN A 67 -3.01 -6.94 -11.12
N HIS A 68 -3.23 -7.31 -9.86
CA HIS A 68 -2.20 -7.92 -9.02
C HIS A 68 -1.67 -9.24 -9.59
N ARG A 69 -2.53 -10.12 -10.07
CA ARG A 69 -2.10 -11.40 -10.71
C ARG A 69 -1.28 -11.18 -11.97
N ARG A 70 -1.53 -10.11 -12.72
CA ARG A 70 -0.76 -9.73 -13.92
C ARG A 70 0.49 -8.92 -13.59
N SER A 71 0.60 -8.43 -12.37
CA SER A 71 1.67 -7.56 -11.90
C SER A 71 3.03 -8.23 -12.00
N SER A 72 4.01 -7.49 -12.50
CA SER A 72 5.39 -7.93 -12.58
C SER A 72 6.26 -7.27 -11.51
N ARG A 73 7.07 -8.06 -10.83
CA ARG A 73 8.11 -7.51 -9.91
C ARG A 73 9.36 -7.02 -10.65
N ARG A 74 9.37 -7.13 -11.98
CA ARG A 74 10.52 -6.75 -12.81
C ARG A 74 10.91 -5.29 -12.69
N PRO A 75 9.98 -4.30 -12.77
CA PRO A 75 10.32 -2.89 -12.65
C PRO A 75 11.05 -2.54 -11.33
N LEU A 76 10.58 -3.07 -10.21
CA LEU A 76 11.23 -2.86 -8.92
C LEU A 76 12.61 -3.53 -8.85
N LYS A 77 12.78 -4.73 -9.40
CA LYS A 77 14.07 -5.44 -9.44
C LYS A 77 15.09 -4.70 -10.30
N GLU A 78 14.68 -4.20 -11.46
CA GLU A 78 15.55 -3.42 -12.36
C GLU A 78 15.94 -2.09 -11.72
N ALA A 79 14.99 -1.38 -11.12
CA ALA A 79 15.26 -0.14 -10.39
C ALA A 79 16.21 -0.34 -9.20
N ALA A 80 16.11 -1.48 -8.50
CA ALA A 80 16.98 -1.82 -7.36
C ALA A 80 18.42 -2.13 -7.78
N GLY A 81 18.65 -2.63 -9.01
CA GLY A 81 19.99 -2.99 -9.48
C GLY A 81 20.72 -3.95 -8.52
N PRO A 82 21.98 -3.66 -8.13
CA PRO A 82 22.74 -4.51 -7.20
C PRO A 82 22.06 -4.74 -5.85
N ARG A 83 21.18 -3.81 -5.39
CA ARG A 83 20.41 -3.95 -4.14
C ARG A 83 19.31 -5.00 -4.21
N ASN A 84 19.02 -5.50 -5.40
CA ASN A 84 18.08 -6.61 -5.59
C ASN A 84 18.47 -7.83 -4.73
N LEU A 85 19.77 -8.07 -4.49
CA LEU A 85 20.21 -9.16 -3.62
C LEU A 85 19.75 -8.98 -2.17
N ARG A 86 19.91 -7.78 -1.60
CA ARG A 86 19.41 -7.44 -0.27
C ARG A 86 17.88 -7.55 -0.21
N MET A 87 17.19 -6.99 -1.20
CA MET A 87 15.73 -7.07 -1.32
C MET A 87 15.26 -8.52 -1.32
N ARG A 88 15.90 -9.39 -2.10
CA ARG A 88 15.59 -10.84 -2.13
C ARG A 88 15.77 -11.50 -0.76
N GLY A 89 16.87 -11.21 -0.07
CA GLY A 89 17.11 -11.74 1.28
C GLY A 89 16.00 -11.32 2.26
N VAL A 90 15.62 -10.03 2.27
CA VAL A 90 14.52 -9.54 3.11
C VAL A 90 13.20 -10.21 2.73
N LEU A 91 12.87 -10.31 1.45
CA LEU A 91 11.62 -10.93 1.00
C LEU A 91 11.55 -12.43 1.32
N ILE A 92 12.69 -13.15 1.36
CA ILE A 92 12.74 -14.55 1.81
C ILE A 92 12.40 -14.64 3.31
N VAL A 93 13.02 -13.80 4.14
CA VAL A 93 12.76 -13.77 5.58
C VAL A 93 11.29 -13.42 5.88
N PHE A 94 10.73 -12.46 5.14
CA PHE A 94 9.35 -12.01 5.29
C PHE A 94 8.35 -12.75 4.38
N ALA A 95 8.77 -13.84 3.72
CA ALA A 95 7.90 -14.58 2.78
C ALA A 95 6.55 -14.99 3.38
N PRO A 96 6.42 -15.43 4.65
CA PRO A 96 5.12 -15.73 5.24
C PRO A 96 4.18 -14.51 5.30
N LEU A 97 4.71 -13.32 5.59
CA LEU A 97 3.95 -12.07 5.59
C LEU A 97 3.59 -11.65 4.17
N MET A 98 4.54 -11.74 3.23
CA MET A 98 4.30 -11.39 1.83
C MET A 98 3.18 -12.23 1.21
N ARG A 99 3.07 -13.53 1.54
CA ARG A 99 1.99 -14.39 1.04
C ARG A 99 0.60 -13.91 1.45
N ILE A 100 0.48 -13.21 2.57
CA ILE A 100 -0.81 -12.68 3.02
C ILE A 100 -1.15 -11.44 2.22
N ILE A 101 -0.20 -10.51 2.10
CA ILE A 101 -0.35 -9.29 1.31
C ILE A 101 -0.59 -9.64 -0.17
N ASP A 102 0.11 -10.65 -0.69
CA ASP A 102 -0.05 -11.14 -2.07
C ASP A 102 -1.39 -11.91 -2.29
N SER A 103 -2.13 -12.27 -1.23
CA SER A 103 -3.40 -12.99 -1.36
C SER A 103 -4.60 -12.03 -1.46
N VAL A 104 -4.80 -11.46 -2.63
CA VAL A 104 -5.99 -10.64 -2.92
C VAL A 104 -7.10 -11.55 -3.44
N ALA A 105 -8.25 -11.57 -2.76
CA ALA A 105 -9.39 -12.41 -3.14
C ALA A 105 -9.99 -11.97 -4.48
N ASP A 106 -10.54 -12.92 -5.25
CA ASP A 106 -11.22 -12.61 -6.51
C ASP A 106 -12.38 -11.64 -6.29
N GLY A 107 -12.54 -10.69 -7.22
CA GLY A 107 -13.54 -9.64 -7.12
C GLY A 107 -13.24 -8.56 -6.08
N ALA A 108 -12.10 -8.63 -5.38
CA ALA A 108 -11.69 -7.60 -4.45
C ALA A 108 -10.81 -6.54 -5.10
N PHE A 109 -10.97 -5.30 -4.63
CA PHE A 109 -10.00 -4.22 -4.79
C PHE A 109 -9.14 -4.16 -3.53
N TYR A 110 -7.83 -4.10 -3.69
CA TYR A 110 -6.89 -4.04 -2.58
C TYR A 110 -6.34 -2.62 -2.41
N LEU A 111 -6.61 -2.00 -1.26
CA LEU A 111 -5.96 -0.77 -0.84
C LEU A 111 -4.53 -1.10 -0.39
N GLN A 112 -3.55 -0.72 -1.20
CA GLN A 112 -2.13 -0.97 -0.95
C GLN A 112 -1.54 0.03 0.05
N ALA A 113 -1.85 1.30 -0.13
CA ALA A 113 -1.35 2.38 0.72
C ALA A 113 -2.32 3.55 0.76
N ILE A 114 -2.40 4.22 1.91
CA ILE A 114 -2.97 5.54 2.09
C ILE A 114 -2.14 6.31 3.10
N ALA A 115 -1.73 7.51 2.75
CA ALA A 115 -0.96 8.37 3.63
C ALA A 115 -1.33 9.84 3.41
N VAL A 116 -1.27 10.62 4.47
CA VAL A 116 -1.57 12.07 4.48
C VAL A 116 -0.51 12.77 5.32
N ASP A 117 -0.07 13.93 4.89
CA ASP A 117 0.87 14.76 5.64
C ASP A 117 0.38 14.94 7.08
N LYS A 118 1.31 14.82 8.03
CA LYS A 118 0.99 14.76 9.47
C LYS A 118 0.19 15.97 9.95
N GLU A 119 0.53 17.13 9.43
CA GLU A 119 -0.06 18.44 9.75
C GLU A 119 -1.50 18.56 9.26
N LEU A 120 -1.91 17.73 8.31
CA LEU A 120 -3.25 17.72 7.70
C LEU A 120 -4.11 16.54 8.15
N ARG A 121 -3.61 15.72 9.06
CA ARG A 121 -4.41 14.65 9.67
C ARG A 121 -5.56 15.23 10.47
N GLY A 122 -6.71 14.57 10.46
CA GLY A 122 -7.94 15.09 11.06
C GLY A 122 -8.68 16.15 10.22
N GLN A 123 -8.10 16.61 9.10
CA GLN A 123 -8.71 17.59 8.19
C GLN A 123 -9.44 16.94 6.99
N ARG A 124 -9.92 15.71 7.13
CA ARG A 124 -10.68 14.93 6.13
C ARG A 124 -9.93 14.54 4.84
N VAL A 125 -8.65 14.88 4.67
CA VAL A 125 -7.88 14.50 3.46
C VAL A 125 -7.88 12.99 3.25
N GLY A 126 -7.65 12.21 4.31
CA GLY A 126 -7.71 10.75 4.25
C GLY A 126 -9.09 10.22 3.85
N SER A 127 -10.19 10.89 4.27
CA SER A 127 -11.54 10.51 3.87
C SER A 127 -11.77 10.73 2.37
N VAL A 128 -11.34 11.88 1.84
CA VAL A 128 -11.44 12.19 0.40
C VAL A 128 -10.64 11.18 -0.44
N LEU A 129 -9.43 10.83 0.00
CA LEU A 129 -8.61 9.80 -0.67
C LEU A 129 -9.29 8.42 -0.65
N MET A 130 -9.93 8.09 0.48
CA MET A 130 -10.66 6.82 0.61
C MET A 130 -11.91 6.80 -0.27
N ASP A 131 -12.66 7.91 -0.36
CA ASP A 131 -13.82 8.05 -1.23
C ASP A 131 -13.42 7.85 -2.71
N ALA A 132 -12.35 8.50 -3.16
CA ALA A 132 -11.82 8.35 -4.51
C ALA A 132 -11.37 6.91 -4.81
N LEU A 133 -10.74 6.23 -3.83
CA LEU A 133 -10.35 4.84 -3.97
C LEU A 133 -11.58 3.90 -4.06
N GLU A 134 -12.60 4.13 -3.23
CA GLU A 134 -13.83 3.34 -3.25
C GLU A 134 -14.60 3.51 -4.57
N GLU A 135 -14.65 4.74 -5.09
CA GLU A 135 -15.25 5.02 -6.41
C GLU A 135 -14.51 4.27 -7.51
N ARG A 136 -13.17 4.33 -7.50
CA ARG A 136 -12.33 3.58 -8.44
C ARG A 136 -12.55 2.07 -8.31
N ALA A 137 -12.68 1.55 -7.11
CA ALA A 137 -12.94 0.14 -6.87
C ALA A 137 -14.29 -0.28 -7.47
N ARG A 138 -15.36 0.53 -7.26
CA ARG A 138 -16.68 0.27 -7.87
C ARG A 138 -16.63 0.36 -9.39
N ALA A 139 -15.95 1.37 -9.93
CA ALA A 139 -15.78 1.55 -11.37
C ALA A 139 -15.02 0.38 -12.04
N SER A 140 -14.16 -0.32 -11.29
CA SER A 140 -13.48 -1.53 -11.76
C SER A 140 -14.34 -2.81 -11.70
N GLY A 141 -15.59 -2.71 -11.23
CA GLY A 141 -16.47 -3.86 -11.02
C GLY A 141 -16.15 -4.67 -9.78
N SER A 142 -15.30 -4.17 -8.88
CA SER A 142 -15.00 -4.84 -7.62
C SER A 142 -16.19 -4.72 -6.66
N THR A 143 -16.52 -5.82 -5.97
CA THR A 143 -17.63 -5.87 -5.02
C THR A 143 -17.17 -5.75 -3.57
N ARG A 144 -15.86 -5.77 -3.36
CA ARG A 144 -15.25 -5.81 -2.04
C ARG A 144 -13.97 -4.99 -2.01
N LEU A 145 -13.76 -4.26 -0.91
CA LEU A 145 -12.51 -3.59 -0.60
C LEU A 145 -11.78 -4.36 0.50
N SER A 146 -10.47 -4.54 0.36
CA SER A 146 -9.60 -5.19 1.34
C SER A 146 -8.30 -4.43 1.56
N LEU A 147 -7.72 -4.56 2.74
CA LEU A 147 -6.40 -4.03 3.09
C LEU A 147 -5.77 -4.86 4.20
N ASP A 148 -4.48 -4.68 4.41
CA ASP A 148 -3.77 -5.19 5.59
C ASP A 148 -3.21 -4.02 6.41
N VAL A 149 -3.44 -4.02 7.72
CA VAL A 149 -2.99 -2.97 8.63
C VAL A 149 -2.24 -3.57 9.81
N SER A 150 -1.12 -2.95 10.19
CA SER A 150 -0.37 -3.32 11.39
C SER A 150 -1.24 -3.16 12.63
N ALA A 151 -1.21 -4.15 13.53
CA ALA A 151 -1.92 -4.08 14.80
C ALA A 151 -1.46 -2.92 15.70
N LYS A 152 -0.24 -2.42 15.48
CA LYS A 152 0.30 -1.26 16.16
C LYS A 152 -0.26 0.07 15.65
N ASN A 153 -0.77 0.08 14.41
CA ASN A 153 -1.33 1.27 13.80
C ASN A 153 -2.81 1.45 14.17
N GLU A 154 -3.05 1.71 15.45
CA GLU A 154 -4.41 1.88 15.97
C GLU A 154 -5.14 3.05 15.30
N GLY A 155 -4.43 4.11 14.92
CA GLY A 155 -5.01 5.27 14.25
C GLY A 155 -5.59 4.89 12.89
N ALA A 156 -4.83 4.17 12.07
CA ALA A 156 -5.30 3.67 10.78
C ALA A 156 -6.45 2.67 10.96
N ARG A 157 -6.34 1.75 11.93
CA ARG A 157 -7.40 0.77 12.19
C ARG A 157 -8.71 1.47 12.55
N ARG A 158 -8.71 2.42 13.49
CA ARG A 158 -9.91 3.21 13.84
C ARG A 158 -10.46 3.97 12.63
N PHE A 159 -9.60 4.55 11.79
CA PHE A 159 -10.03 5.20 10.56
C PHE A 159 -10.78 4.23 9.64
N TYR A 160 -10.27 3.03 9.41
CA TYR A 160 -10.93 2.02 8.57
C TYR A 160 -12.22 1.48 9.19
N GLU A 161 -12.27 1.28 10.50
CA GLU A 161 -13.49 0.90 11.23
C GLU A 161 -14.60 1.95 11.05
N HIS A 162 -14.28 3.26 11.17
CA HIS A 162 -15.22 4.36 10.88
C HIS A 162 -15.66 4.41 9.41
N ARG A 163 -14.88 3.81 8.50
CA ARG A 163 -15.23 3.66 7.09
C ARG A 163 -16.03 2.38 6.80
N GLY A 164 -16.48 1.68 7.83
CA GLY A 164 -17.30 0.46 7.73
C GLY A 164 -16.49 -0.80 7.42
N MET A 165 -15.17 -0.78 7.57
CA MET A 165 -14.37 -1.98 7.42
C MET A 165 -14.36 -2.81 8.70
N THR A 166 -14.36 -4.13 8.55
CA THR A 166 -14.29 -5.09 9.65
C THR A 166 -13.07 -5.98 9.53
N ILE A 167 -12.58 -6.47 10.66
CA ILE A 167 -11.46 -7.42 10.69
C ILE A 167 -11.98 -8.79 10.20
N GLU A 168 -11.42 -9.25 9.09
CA GLU A 168 -11.69 -10.58 8.55
C GLU A 168 -10.75 -11.65 9.11
N SER A 169 -9.48 -11.30 9.24
CA SER A 169 -8.46 -12.24 9.71
C SER A 169 -7.29 -11.51 10.34
N GLN A 170 -6.46 -12.25 11.07
CA GLN A 170 -5.19 -11.76 11.63
C GLN A 170 -4.04 -12.66 11.27
N TRP A 171 -2.84 -12.08 11.17
CA TRP A 171 -1.60 -12.81 10.99
C TRP A 171 -0.56 -12.33 12.02
N PRO A 172 0.28 -13.23 12.56
CA PRO A 172 0.22 -14.70 12.43
C PRO A 172 -0.97 -15.29 13.18
N LYS A 173 -1.51 -16.40 12.65
CA LYS A 173 -2.70 -17.05 13.24
C LYS A 173 -2.41 -17.74 14.60
N ARG A 174 -1.20 -18.26 14.81
CA ARG A 174 -0.87 -19.14 15.94
C ARG A 174 0.34 -18.71 16.77
N LEU A 175 1.27 -17.94 16.22
CA LEU A 175 2.48 -17.52 16.94
C LEU A 175 2.41 -16.01 17.15
N PRO A 176 2.30 -15.50 18.39
CA PRO A 176 2.39 -14.08 18.63
C PRO A 176 3.85 -13.65 18.46
N LEU A 177 4.21 -13.21 17.27
CA LEU A 177 5.48 -12.52 17.06
C LEU A 177 5.29 -11.07 17.52
N PRO A 178 5.93 -10.64 18.62
CA PRO A 178 5.78 -9.28 19.10
C PRO A 178 6.11 -8.29 18.00
N GLY A 179 5.17 -7.40 17.72
CA GLY A 179 5.38 -6.35 16.75
C GLY A 179 5.14 -6.70 15.27
N LEU A 180 4.78 -7.93 14.94
CA LEU A 180 4.50 -8.38 13.56
C LEU A 180 3.06 -8.91 13.40
N ARG A 181 2.10 -8.31 14.12
CA ARG A 181 0.70 -8.65 13.96
C ARG A 181 0.06 -7.70 12.94
N PHE A 182 -0.65 -8.27 11.99
CA PHE A 182 -1.44 -7.57 10.98
C PHE A 182 -2.88 -8.04 11.01
N TYR A 183 -3.79 -7.14 10.69
CA TYR A 183 -5.20 -7.45 10.48
C TYR A 183 -5.53 -7.23 9.01
N ARG A 184 -6.17 -8.24 8.39
CA ARG A 184 -6.89 -8.04 7.16
C ARG A 184 -8.23 -7.43 7.49
N MET A 185 -8.50 -6.28 6.92
CA MET A 185 -9.80 -5.63 7.04
C MET A 185 -10.49 -5.59 5.69
N THR A 186 -11.81 -5.71 5.72
CA THR A 186 -12.61 -5.78 4.50
C THR A 186 -13.94 -5.08 4.68
N LYS A 187 -14.52 -4.63 3.56
CA LYS A 187 -15.93 -4.23 3.47
C LYS A 187 -16.50 -4.54 2.10
N THR A 188 -17.82 -4.72 2.01
CA THR A 188 -18.57 -4.73 0.74
C THR A 188 -18.66 -3.30 0.18
N LEU A 189 -18.60 -3.14 -1.15
CA LEU A 189 -18.64 -1.87 -1.86
C LEU A 189 -20.04 -1.51 -2.35
#